data_fb2c60308a69132f9de3321cefe3aabf
#
_entry.id   fb2c60308a69132f9de3321cefe3aabf
#
_cell.length_a   1.000
_cell.length_b   1.000
_cell.length_c   1.000
_cell.angle_alpha   90.00
_cell.angle_beta   90.00
_cell.angle_gamma   90.00
#
_symmetry.space_group_name_H-M   'P 1'
#
loop_
_entity.id
_entity.type
_entity.pdbx_description
1 polymer ?
#
loop_
_entity_poly.entity_id
_entity_poly.type
_entity_poly.pdbx_seq_one_letter_code
_entity_poly.pdbx_strand_id
1 'polypeptide(L)'
;NSATQLQINPLGDFLALAAAATWAVYAVLSKKISSFGYNAIQSTRHTFMYGLVFMLPALLFMDFRWGFERLADPVNLFNLLFLGVGASAMCFVTWNLAVKLLGAVKTSAYIYLAPVVTVITSVIVLDEQITTIIACGMLLTMTGLLLSGDLLEIFKNSFHVKR
;
A
#
# COMPACT_ATOMS: atom_id res chain seq x y z
N ASN A 1 0.40 -26.35 -18.06
CA ASN A 1 1.82 -26.14 -17.76
C ASN A 1 2.28 -24.82 -18.39
N SER A 2 1.78 -23.70 -17.83
CA SER A 2 2.36 -22.39 -18.13
C SER A 2 3.44 -22.18 -17.08
N ALA A 3 4.67 -22.61 -17.43
CA ALA A 3 5.85 -22.17 -16.73
C ALA A 3 5.81 -20.63 -16.73
N THR A 4 5.70 -20.03 -15.57
CA THR A 4 5.78 -18.59 -15.37
C THR A 4 7.17 -18.17 -15.83
N GLN A 5 7.30 -17.79 -17.09
CA GLN A 5 8.51 -17.15 -17.57
C GLN A 5 8.59 -15.82 -16.86
N LEU A 6 9.56 -15.68 -15.98
CA LEU A 6 9.95 -14.40 -15.43
C LEU A 6 10.33 -13.47 -16.59
N GLN A 7 9.38 -12.68 -17.07
CA GLN A 7 9.63 -11.65 -18.05
C GLN A 7 10.30 -10.48 -17.34
N ILE A 8 11.62 -10.43 -17.43
CA ILE A 8 12.38 -9.29 -16.94
C ILE A 8 12.07 -8.10 -17.86
N ASN A 9 11.40 -7.10 -17.32
CA ASN A 9 11.17 -5.84 -18.00
C ASN A 9 11.97 -4.73 -17.30
N PRO A 10 13.19 -4.40 -17.78
CA PRO A 10 14.07 -3.45 -17.10
C PRO A 10 13.44 -2.08 -16.86
N LEU A 11 12.59 -1.62 -17.79
CA LEU A 11 11.87 -0.36 -17.62
C LEU A 11 10.81 -0.46 -16.50
N GLY A 12 10.07 -1.55 -16.47
CA GLY A 12 9.09 -1.80 -15.41
C GLY A 12 9.75 -1.91 -14.04
N ASP A 13 10.87 -2.62 -13.96
CA ASP A 13 11.64 -2.78 -12.72
C ASP A 13 12.22 -1.44 -12.23
N PHE A 14 12.74 -0.61 -13.15
CA PHE A 14 13.19 0.74 -12.82
C PHE A 14 12.06 1.63 -12.30
N LEU A 15 10.90 1.60 -12.96
CA LEU A 15 9.73 2.37 -12.53
C LEU A 15 9.21 1.91 -11.17
N ALA A 16 9.23 0.62 -10.90
CA ALA A 16 8.85 0.06 -9.59
C ALA A 16 9.81 0.54 -8.49
N LEU A 17 11.12 0.57 -8.76
CA LEU A 17 12.11 1.08 -7.84
C LEU A 17 11.92 2.58 -7.58
N ALA A 18 11.66 3.37 -8.62
CA ALA A 18 11.38 4.80 -8.50
C ALA A 18 10.09 5.06 -7.67
N ALA A 19 9.06 4.25 -7.87
CA ALA A 19 7.83 4.32 -7.08
C ALA A 19 8.10 4.00 -5.60
N ALA A 20 8.90 2.98 -5.30
CA ALA A 20 9.29 2.63 -3.94
C ALA A 20 10.09 3.75 -3.25
N ALA A 21 11.04 4.38 -3.97
CA ALA A 21 11.78 5.54 -3.47
C ALA A 21 10.86 6.73 -3.17
N THR A 22 9.91 7.02 -4.07
CA THR A 22 8.92 8.07 -3.88
C THR A 22 8.03 7.80 -2.66
N TRP A 23 7.62 6.55 -2.45
CA TRP A 23 6.88 6.14 -1.27
C TRP A 23 7.67 6.35 0.03
N ALA A 24 8.96 6.02 0.04
CA ALA A 24 9.83 6.23 1.20
C ALA A 24 9.95 7.72 1.56
N VAL A 25 10.14 8.59 0.56
CA VAL A 25 10.14 10.04 0.75
C VAL A 25 8.80 10.53 1.31
N TYR A 26 7.67 10.06 0.75
CA TYR A 26 6.34 10.38 1.25
C TYR A 26 6.17 9.98 2.73
N ALA A 27 6.59 8.79 3.13
CA ALA A 27 6.47 8.31 4.51
C ALA A 27 7.25 9.20 5.50
N VAL A 28 8.47 9.61 5.14
CA VAL A 28 9.30 10.52 5.96
C VAL A 28 8.67 11.91 6.04
N LEU A 29 8.21 12.46 4.91
CA LEU A 29 7.56 13.77 4.87
C LEU A 29 6.24 13.77 5.65
N SER A 30 5.44 12.71 5.56
CA SER A 30 4.20 12.56 6.34
C SER A 30 4.48 12.64 7.85
N LYS A 31 5.55 12.03 8.33
CA LYS A 31 5.97 12.15 9.73
C LYS A 31 6.32 13.58 10.08
N LYS A 32 7.08 14.27 9.24
CA LYS A 32 7.46 15.67 9.45
C LYS A 32 6.24 16.60 9.43
N ILE A 33 5.32 16.42 8.47
CA ILE A 33 4.07 17.21 8.38
C ILE A 33 3.21 16.99 9.63
N SER A 34 3.12 15.75 10.12
CA SER A 34 2.40 15.43 11.35
C SER A 34 2.95 16.16 12.57
N SER A 35 4.26 16.46 12.61
CA SER A 35 4.86 17.23 13.72
C SER A 35 4.47 18.72 13.75
N PHE A 36 3.92 19.25 12.65
CA PHE A 36 3.38 20.63 12.59
C PHE A 36 1.96 20.76 13.15
N GLY A 37 1.39 19.68 13.71
CA GLY A 37 0.08 19.71 14.34
C GLY A 37 -1.09 19.34 13.43
N TYR A 38 -0.85 19.08 12.14
CA TYR A 38 -1.90 18.62 11.24
C TYR A 38 -2.45 17.25 11.67
N ASN A 39 -3.76 17.05 11.57
CA ASN A 39 -4.34 15.74 11.77
C ASN A 39 -4.25 14.88 10.49
N ALA A 40 -4.45 13.57 10.64
CA ALA A 40 -4.32 12.62 9.53
C ALA A 40 -5.28 12.94 8.36
N ILE A 41 -6.50 13.39 8.67
CA ILE A 41 -7.51 13.74 7.65
C ILE A 41 -7.08 14.99 6.88
N GLN A 42 -6.59 16.02 7.56
CA GLN A 42 -6.09 17.24 6.91
C GLN A 42 -4.91 16.95 6.00
N SER A 43 -3.94 16.15 6.49
CA SER A 43 -2.77 15.75 5.70
C SER A 43 -3.19 14.98 4.45
N THR A 44 -4.08 14.00 4.58
CA THR A 44 -4.59 13.22 3.44
C THR A 44 -5.33 14.11 2.43
N ARG A 45 -6.20 15.01 2.92
CA ARG A 45 -6.92 15.94 2.05
C ARG A 45 -5.97 16.80 1.21
N HIS A 46 -4.96 17.40 1.82
CA HIS A 46 -3.99 18.20 1.09
C HIS A 46 -3.19 17.37 0.09
N THR A 47 -2.75 16.16 0.49
CA THR A 47 -2.05 15.24 -0.42
C THR A 47 -2.88 14.92 -1.66
N PHE A 48 -4.16 14.62 -1.49
CA PHE A 48 -5.04 14.32 -2.62
C PHE A 48 -5.34 15.54 -3.48
N MET A 49 -5.57 16.71 -2.87
CA MET A 49 -5.82 17.95 -3.61
C MET A 49 -4.61 18.32 -4.49
N TYR A 50 -3.41 18.33 -3.93
CA TYR A 50 -2.20 18.59 -4.72
C TYR A 50 -1.93 17.46 -5.73
N GLY A 51 -2.16 16.20 -5.36
CA GLY A 51 -2.04 15.07 -6.27
C GLY A 51 -2.94 15.23 -7.50
N LEU A 52 -4.20 15.63 -7.33
CA LEU A 52 -5.12 15.91 -8.43
C LEU A 52 -4.60 17.03 -9.33
N VAL A 53 -4.12 18.15 -8.75
CA VAL A 53 -3.57 19.26 -9.53
C VAL A 53 -2.38 18.81 -10.37
N PHE A 54 -1.47 18.03 -9.80
CA PHE A 54 -0.30 17.52 -10.53
C PHE A 54 -0.62 16.40 -11.53
N MET A 55 -1.74 15.69 -11.36
CA MET A 55 -2.20 14.69 -12.32
C MET A 55 -2.87 15.32 -13.56
N LEU A 56 -3.44 16.52 -13.47
CA LEU A 56 -4.10 17.18 -14.60
C LEU A 56 -3.20 17.28 -15.85
N PRO A 57 -1.94 17.77 -15.75
CA PRO A 57 -1.05 17.77 -16.91
C PRO A 57 -0.78 16.40 -17.49
N ALA A 58 -0.66 15.36 -16.64
CA ALA A 58 -0.41 13.99 -17.09
C ALA A 58 -1.56 13.47 -17.97
N LEU A 59 -2.80 13.85 -17.68
CA LEU A 59 -3.96 13.47 -18.51
C LEU A 59 -3.88 14.04 -19.95
N LEU A 60 -3.20 15.17 -20.14
CA LEU A 60 -3.03 15.79 -21.47
C LEU A 60 -1.99 15.04 -22.32
N PHE A 61 -1.04 14.33 -21.69
CA PHE A 61 0.01 13.56 -22.35
C PHE A 61 -0.33 12.07 -22.50
N MET A 62 -1.32 11.59 -21.74
CA MET A 62 -1.83 10.23 -21.83
C MET A 62 -3.13 10.28 -22.64
N ASP A 63 -3.29 9.39 -23.64
CA ASP A 63 -4.53 9.24 -24.43
C ASP A 63 -5.72 8.87 -23.53
N PHE A 64 -6.13 9.83 -22.67
CA PHE A 64 -7.20 9.63 -21.71
C PHE A 64 -8.54 9.59 -22.43
N ARG A 65 -9.17 8.41 -22.43
CA ARG A 65 -10.50 8.22 -23.00
C ARG A 65 -11.56 8.39 -21.92
N TRP A 66 -12.45 9.37 -22.11
CA TRP A 66 -13.61 9.57 -21.26
C TRP A 66 -14.62 8.43 -21.50
N GLY A 67 -14.53 7.40 -20.69
CA GLY A 67 -15.42 6.22 -20.78
C GLY A 67 -16.58 6.31 -19.79
N PHE A 68 -17.34 7.40 -19.79
CA PHE A 68 -18.49 7.57 -18.88
C PHE A 68 -19.53 6.46 -18.99
N GLU A 69 -19.65 5.82 -20.16
CA GLU A 69 -20.55 4.67 -20.37
C GLU A 69 -20.23 3.50 -19.42
N ARG A 70 -18.96 3.34 -19.04
CA ARG A 70 -18.53 2.30 -18.09
C ARG A 70 -19.00 2.57 -16.66
N LEU A 71 -19.32 3.81 -16.32
CA LEU A 71 -19.82 4.19 -15.00
C LEU A 71 -21.33 3.88 -14.86
N ALA A 72 -22.02 3.66 -15.97
CA ALA A 72 -23.42 3.22 -15.95
C ALA A 72 -23.58 1.77 -15.44
N ASP A 73 -22.52 0.96 -15.49
CA ASP A 73 -22.51 -0.38 -14.92
C ASP A 73 -22.34 -0.27 -13.39
N PRO A 74 -23.32 -0.79 -12.60
CA PRO A 74 -23.28 -0.75 -11.14
C PRO A 74 -22.04 -1.41 -10.53
N VAL A 75 -21.51 -2.46 -11.15
CA VAL A 75 -20.31 -3.17 -10.68
C VAL A 75 -19.07 -2.27 -10.82
N ASN A 76 -18.92 -1.62 -11.97
CA ASN A 76 -17.83 -0.68 -12.20
C ASN A 76 -17.89 0.53 -11.28
N LEU A 77 -19.12 1.07 -11.07
CA LEU A 77 -19.33 2.18 -10.15
C LEU A 77 -19.00 1.78 -8.71
N PHE A 78 -19.44 0.60 -8.26
CA PHE A 78 -19.12 0.09 -6.93
C PHE A 78 -17.61 -0.11 -6.75
N ASN A 79 -16.94 -0.72 -7.72
CA ASN A 79 -15.49 -0.91 -7.70
C ASN A 79 -14.74 0.42 -7.64
N LEU A 80 -15.19 1.43 -8.40
CA LEU A 80 -14.59 2.76 -8.38
C LEU A 80 -14.76 3.46 -7.03
N LEU A 81 -15.97 3.39 -6.46
CA LEU A 81 -16.25 3.94 -5.13
C LEU A 81 -15.44 3.22 -4.04
N PHE A 82 -15.39 1.88 -4.10
CA PHE A 82 -14.58 1.10 -3.17
C PHE A 82 -13.09 1.48 -3.28
N LEU A 83 -12.56 1.61 -4.49
CA LEU A 83 -11.17 1.98 -4.73
C LEU A 83 -10.89 3.41 -4.25
N GLY A 84 -11.78 4.37 -4.54
CA GLY A 84 -11.58 5.77 -4.19
C GLY A 84 -11.75 6.04 -2.69
N VAL A 85 -12.82 5.55 -2.09
CA VAL A 85 -13.14 5.82 -0.68
C VAL A 85 -12.44 4.81 0.23
N GLY A 86 -12.60 3.51 -0.02
CA GLY A 86 -12.06 2.45 0.82
C GLY A 86 -10.55 2.32 0.68
N ALA A 87 -10.09 1.88 -0.47
CA ALA A 87 -8.69 1.54 -0.70
C ALA A 87 -7.77 2.77 -0.82
N SER A 88 -8.29 3.95 -1.15
CA SER A 88 -7.49 5.17 -1.20
C SER A 88 -7.72 6.05 0.02
N ALA A 89 -8.85 6.75 0.14
CA ALA A 89 -9.03 7.78 1.17
C ALA A 89 -8.89 7.22 2.59
N MET A 90 -9.59 6.14 2.92
CA MET A 90 -9.51 5.53 4.26
C MET A 90 -8.14 4.94 4.56
N CYS A 91 -7.51 4.25 3.59
CA CYS A 91 -6.18 3.69 3.78
C CYS A 91 -5.13 4.78 3.99
N PHE A 92 -5.17 5.88 3.26
CA PHE A 92 -4.23 7.00 3.46
C PHE A 92 -4.44 7.73 4.79
N VAL A 93 -5.70 7.91 5.24
CA VAL A 93 -5.98 8.47 6.57
C VAL A 93 -5.42 7.56 7.66
N THR A 94 -5.68 6.26 7.57
CA THR A 94 -5.18 5.25 8.52
C THR A 94 -3.64 5.19 8.51
N TRP A 95 -3.03 5.24 7.32
CA TRP A 95 -1.58 5.31 7.16
C TRP A 95 -0.99 6.53 7.83
N ASN A 96 -1.52 7.72 7.54
CA ASN A 96 -1.03 8.97 8.15
C ASN A 96 -1.20 8.99 9.67
N LEU A 97 -2.29 8.39 10.19
CA LEU A 97 -2.49 8.20 11.61
C LEU A 97 -1.46 7.25 12.21
N ALA A 98 -1.20 6.12 11.56
CA ALA A 98 -0.20 5.15 12.00
C ALA A 98 1.21 5.76 12.00
N VAL A 99 1.58 6.50 10.95
CA VAL A 99 2.87 7.23 10.88
C VAL A 99 2.99 8.27 11.99
N LYS A 100 1.90 8.96 12.32
CA LYS A 100 1.87 9.92 13.43
C LYS A 100 2.13 9.25 14.78
N LEU A 101 1.50 8.11 15.04
CA LEU A 101 1.57 7.41 16.33
C LEU A 101 2.83 6.56 16.49
N LEU A 102 3.17 5.77 15.47
CA LEU A 102 4.24 4.76 15.52
C LEU A 102 5.56 5.24 14.89
N GLY A 103 5.49 6.21 14.00
CA GLY A 103 6.60 6.65 13.17
C GLY A 103 6.64 5.96 11.80
N ALA A 104 7.36 6.55 10.85
CA ALA A 104 7.40 6.07 9.47
C ALA A 104 8.02 4.66 9.34
N VAL A 105 9.12 4.40 10.04
CA VAL A 105 9.84 3.11 9.97
C VAL A 105 8.97 1.95 10.45
N LYS A 106 8.38 2.07 11.65
CA LYS A 106 7.52 1.02 12.21
C LYS A 106 6.27 0.79 11.34
N THR A 107 5.64 1.87 10.90
CA THR A 107 4.46 1.78 10.03
C THR A 107 4.80 1.09 8.71
N SER A 108 5.95 1.41 8.10
CA SER A 108 6.38 0.77 6.86
C SER A 108 6.68 -0.71 7.01
N ALA A 109 7.14 -1.16 8.19
CA ALA A 109 7.36 -2.58 8.45
C ALA A 109 6.05 -3.39 8.34
N TYR A 110 4.90 -2.83 8.73
CA TYR A 110 3.61 -3.52 8.60
C TYR A 110 3.15 -3.75 7.15
N ILE A 111 3.71 -3.01 6.17
CA ILE A 111 3.43 -3.26 4.74
C ILE A 111 3.82 -4.69 4.33
N TYR A 112 4.83 -5.25 4.95
CA TYR A 112 5.25 -6.64 4.68
C TYR A 112 4.22 -7.70 5.07
N LEU A 113 3.17 -7.34 5.79
CA LEU A 113 2.01 -8.20 6.02
C LEU A 113 1.07 -8.27 4.80
N ALA A 114 1.10 -7.26 3.93
CA ALA A 114 0.21 -7.18 2.78
C ALA A 114 0.30 -8.42 1.85
N PRO A 115 1.48 -8.94 1.47
CA PRO A 115 1.56 -10.16 0.66
C PRO A 115 0.86 -11.36 1.30
N VAL A 116 0.95 -11.50 2.62
CA VAL A 116 0.32 -12.62 3.35
C VAL A 116 -1.20 -12.50 3.30
N VAL A 117 -1.73 -11.30 3.60
CA VAL A 117 -3.17 -11.02 3.52
C VAL A 117 -3.68 -11.22 2.10
N THR A 118 -2.93 -10.75 1.09
CA THR A 118 -3.28 -10.92 -0.32
C THR A 118 -3.40 -12.38 -0.71
N VAL A 119 -2.41 -13.22 -0.35
CA VAL A 119 -2.45 -14.67 -0.67
C VAL A 119 -3.60 -15.37 0.06
N ILE A 120 -3.83 -15.08 1.33
CA ILE A 120 -4.97 -15.64 2.07
C ILE A 120 -6.29 -15.26 1.40
N THR A 121 -6.44 -14.00 1.03
CA THR A 121 -7.66 -13.51 0.36
C THR A 121 -7.84 -14.14 -1.02
N SER A 122 -6.77 -14.27 -1.80
CA SER A 122 -6.76 -14.90 -3.13
C SER A 122 -7.21 -16.37 -3.06
N VAL A 123 -6.73 -17.12 -2.08
CA VAL A 123 -7.15 -18.50 -1.86
C VAL A 123 -8.64 -18.59 -1.48
N ILE A 124 -9.11 -17.73 -0.57
CA ILE A 124 -10.49 -17.79 -0.06
C ILE A 124 -11.50 -17.28 -1.08
N VAL A 125 -11.17 -16.20 -1.82
CA VAL A 125 -12.12 -15.51 -2.70
C VAL A 125 -12.05 -16.00 -4.14
N LEU A 126 -10.84 -16.35 -4.61
CA LEU A 126 -10.57 -16.71 -6.01
C LEU A 126 -10.31 -18.22 -6.20
N ASP A 127 -10.31 -19.01 -5.12
CA ASP A 127 -9.99 -20.44 -5.14
C ASP A 127 -8.60 -20.73 -5.79
N GLU A 128 -7.66 -19.77 -5.65
CA GLU A 128 -6.32 -19.93 -6.21
C GLU A 128 -5.48 -20.93 -5.41
N GLN A 129 -4.74 -21.77 -6.13
CA GLN A 129 -3.83 -22.72 -5.50
C GLN A 129 -2.51 -22.05 -5.11
N ILE A 130 -2.11 -22.22 -3.85
CA ILE A 130 -0.80 -21.74 -3.40
C ILE A 130 0.29 -22.56 -4.04
N THR A 131 1.10 -21.94 -4.90
CA THR A 131 2.29 -22.60 -5.44
C THR A 131 3.42 -22.59 -4.42
N THR A 132 4.33 -23.56 -4.52
CA THR A 132 5.51 -23.66 -3.64
C THR A 132 6.34 -22.38 -3.65
N ILE A 133 6.42 -21.71 -4.80
CA ILE A 133 7.16 -20.43 -4.96
C ILE A 133 6.50 -19.33 -4.12
N ILE A 134 5.18 -19.21 -4.17
CA ILE A 134 4.41 -18.24 -3.37
C ILE A 134 4.59 -18.52 -1.88
N ALA A 135 4.48 -19.79 -1.46
CA ALA A 135 4.68 -20.19 -0.07
C ALA A 135 6.09 -19.86 0.44
N CYS A 136 7.13 -20.14 -0.34
CA CYS A 136 8.51 -19.77 -0.01
C CYS A 136 8.70 -18.25 0.08
N GLY A 137 8.13 -17.48 -0.84
CA GLY A 137 8.18 -16.01 -0.82
C GLY A 137 7.52 -15.43 0.43
N MET A 138 6.35 -15.96 0.83
CA MET A 138 5.67 -15.57 2.06
C MET A 138 6.51 -15.86 3.30
N LEU A 139 7.08 -17.05 3.40
CA LEU A 139 7.94 -17.43 4.53
C LEU A 139 9.18 -16.53 4.62
N LEU A 140 9.82 -16.23 3.49
CA LEU A 140 10.96 -15.31 3.43
C LEU A 140 10.57 -13.90 3.89
N THR A 141 9.43 -13.39 3.43
CA THR A 141 8.92 -12.06 3.83
C THR A 141 8.61 -12.02 5.33
N MET A 142 7.95 -13.06 5.85
CA MET A 142 7.64 -13.15 7.27
C MET A 142 8.90 -13.25 8.14
N THR A 143 9.88 -14.07 7.75
CA THR A 143 11.14 -14.18 8.48
C THR A 143 11.93 -12.88 8.45
N GLY A 144 11.97 -12.17 7.31
CA GLY A 144 12.57 -10.86 7.20
C GLY A 144 11.92 -9.83 8.13
N LEU A 145 10.59 -9.82 8.21
CA LEU A 145 9.83 -8.95 9.11
C LEU A 145 10.13 -9.24 10.58
N LEU A 146 10.19 -10.52 10.97
CA LEU A 146 10.54 -10.94 12.34
C LEU A 146 11.98 -10.55 12.70
N LEU A 147 12.91 -10.68 11.76
CA LEU A 147 14.32 -10.31 11.95
C LEU A 147 14.55 -8.79 12.01
N SER A 148 13.63 -7.98 11.47
CA SER A 148 13.75 -6.52 11.51
C SER A 148 13.67 -5.93 12.92
N GLY A 149 13.41 -6.75 13.93
CA GLY A 149 13.49 -6.40 15.36
C GLY A 149 12.28 -5.66 15.92
N ASP A 150 11.52 -4.96 15.11
CA ASP A 150 10.38 -4.16 15.56
C ASP A 150 9.21 -5.01 16.08
N LEU A 151 8.97 -6.17 15.47
CA LEU A 151 7.94 -7.10 15.98
C LEU A 151 8.33 -7.77 17.29
N LEU A 152 9.60 -8.11 17.46
CA LEU A 152 10.09 -8.69 18.72
C LEU A 152 9.92 -7.73 19.90
N GLU A 153 10.15 -6.43 19.69
CA GLU A 153 9.87 -5.42 20.74
C GLU A 153 8.38 -5.26 21.02
N ILE A 154 7.53 -5.30 20.01
CA ILE A 154 6.07 -5.22 20.18
C ILE A 154 5.56 -6.42 20.97
N PHE A 155 6.00 -7.64 20.63
CA PHE A 155 5.63 -8.85 21.38
C PHE A 155 6.16 -8.78 22.81
N LYS A 156 7.41 -8.37 23.03
CA LYS A 156 8.00 -8.24 24.37
C LYS A 156 7.24 -7.24 25.24
N ASN A 157 6.84 -6.09 24.69
CA ASN A 157 6.09 -5.07 25.41
C ASN A 157 4.63 -5.47 25.67
N SER A 158 3.98 -6.25 24.80
CA SER A 158 2.64 -6.79 25.03
C SER A 158 2.60 -7.79 26.19
N PHE A 159 3.66 -8.54 26.42
CA PHE A 159 3.75 -9.46 27.55
C PHE A 159 4.11 -8.78 28.87
N HIS A 160 4.77 -7.59 28.83
CA HIS A 160 5.12 -6.84 30.03
C HIS A 160 3.99 -5.94 30.59
N VAL A 161 2.99 -5.60 29.78
CA VAL A 161 1.82 -4.79 30.22
C VAL A 161 0.79 -5.63 31.00
N LYS A 162 0.95 -6.95 31.08
CA LYS A 162 0.04 -7.86 31.83
C LYS A 162 0.61 -8.32 33.21
N ARG A 163 1.59 -7.58 33.76
CA ARG A 163 2.02 -7.81 35.14
C ARG A 163 1.82 -6.59 36.02
#